data_0c007141de2040ab61fcca6e5cf66245
#
_entry.id   0c007141de2040ab61fcca6e5cf66245
#
_cell.length_a   1.000
_cell.length_b   1.000
_cell.length_c   1.000
_cell.angle_alpha   90.00
_cell.angle_beta   90.00
_cell.angle_gamma   90.00
#
_symmetry.space_group_name_H-M   'P 1'
#
loop_
_entity.id
_entity.type
_entity.pdbx_description
1 polymer ?
#
loop_
_entity_poly.entity_id
_entity_poly.type
_entity_poly.pdbx_seq_one_letter_code
_entity_poly.pdbx_strand_id
1 'polypeptide(L)'
;ITGERHAILKGFEQTAILPFGGELWPLQVDANADVLMTFIPEFPIYPPETAWMREPKTDIPGLILNTLSNGSRIVYMPADIDRQFARYNLPDHGNLLSNIIKWTLKDELPIVVSGPGLIDCSLYKQPGRMILHLVNLTSAATWRAPLEEYIPVGPIKIKIKLEDHIQGEYPTLLVSGQRIIADVEKGWSTFQITSIANHEVVVLT
;
A
#
# COMPACT_ATOMS: atom_id res chain seq x y z
N ILE A 1 3.55 -2.79 27.18
CA ILE A 1 2.56 -1.81 26.65
C ILE A 1 1.20 -2.46 26.82
N THR A 2 0.48 -2.05 27.84
CA THR A 2 -0.89 -2.52 28.16
C THR A 2 -1.92 -1.51 27.61
N GLY A 3 -2.00 -1.38 26.29
CA GLY A 3 -2.96 -0.51 25.62
C GLY A 3 -3.26 -1.01 24.22
N GLU A 4 -4.43 -0.70 23.71
CA GLU A 4 -4.79 -0.99 22.34
C GLU A 4 -3.79 -0.28 21.41
N ARG A 5 -3.10 -1.05 20.55
CA ARG A 5 -2.14 -0.48 19.62
C ARG A 5 -2.85 0.37 18.57
N HIS A 6 -2.19 1.43 18.13
CA HIS A 6 -2.73 2.30 17.08
C HIS A 6 -3.05 1.50 15.81
N ALA A 7 -4.10 1.90 15.06
CA ALA A 7 -4.58 1.20 13.86
C ALA A 7 -3.48 0.99 12.79
N ILE A 8 -2.51 1.90 12.69
CA ILE A 8 -1.34 1.76 11.81
C ILE A 8 -0.50 0.51 12.14
N LEU A 9 -0.50 0.08 13.41
CA LEU A 9 0.23 -1.10 13.87
C LEU A 9 -0.60 -2.39 13.83
N LYS A 10 -1.71 -2.40 13.13
CA LYS A 10 -2.52 -3.62 12.92
C LYS A 10 -1.70 -4.68 12.19
N GLY A 11 -1.68 -5.90 12.71
CA GLY A 11 -0.88 -7.02 12.18
C GLY A 11 0.53 -7.09 12.78
N PHE A 12 0.91 -6.12 13.63
CA PHE A 12 2.21 -6.10 14.33
C PHE A 12 2.08 -6.40 15.83
N GLU A 13 1.01 -7.06 16.27
CA GLU A 13 0.71 -7.29 17.69
C GLU A 13 1.84 -8.06 18.42
N GLN A 14 2.54 -8.92 17.69
CA GLN A 14 3.66 -9.71 18.19
C GLN A 14 5.03 -9.15 17.76
N THR A 15 5.06 -8.05 17.00
CA THR A 15 6.28 -7.45 16.49
C THR A 15 6.71 -6.30 17.39
N ALA A 16 7.87 -6.40 18.01
CA ALA A 16 8.44 -5.34 18.84
C ALA A 16 9.38 -4.43 18.05
N ILE A 17 10.04 -4.95 17.01
CA ILE A 17 11.07 -4.27 16.23
C ILE A 17 10.84 -4.55 14.75
N LEU A 18 10.92 -3.50 13.93
CA LEU A 18 10.94 -3.58 12.48
C LEU A 18 12.39 -3.39 12.00
N PRO A 19 12.97 -4.33 11.22
CA PRO A 19 14.29 -4.15 10.66
C PRO A 19 14.36 -2.91 9.76
N PHE A 20 15.42 -2.13 9.86
CA PHE A 20 15.62 -0.95 9.05
C PHE A 20 17.10 -0.81 8.69
N GLY A 21 17.41 -0.79 7.40
CA GLY A 21 18.77 -0.69 6.88
C GLY A 21 18.96 0.54 5.96
N GLY A 22 18.11 1.54 6.11
CA GLY A 22 18.12 2.75 5.29
C GLY A 22 18.66 3.98 6.01
N GLU A 23 18.26 5.14 5.50
CA GLU A 23 18.64 6.45 6.07
C GLU A 23 17.50 6.98 6.92
N LEU A 24 17.84 7.58 8.05
CA LEU A 24 16.93 8.29 8.93
C LEU A 24 17.40 9.74 9.07
N TRP A 25 16.47 10.67 8.83
CA TRP A 25 16.71 12.09 9.04
C TRP A 25 16.32 12.47 10.47
N PRO A 26 17.28 12.76 11.35
CA PRO A 26 16.97 13.16 12.72
C PRO A 26 16.23 14.49 12.73
N LEU A 27 15.16 14.55 13.52
CA LEU A 27 14.35 15.77 13.65
C LEU A 27 13.86 15.93 15.08
N GLN A 28 13.49 17.15 15.39
CA GLN A 28 12.79 17.48 16.63
C GLN A 28 11.31 17.61 16.33
N VAL A 29 10.48 17.07 17.19
CA VAL A 29 9.02 17.16 17.08
C VAL A 29 8.46 18.00 18.24
N ASP A 30 7.33 18.64 17.99
CA ASP A 30 6.61 19.33 19.04
C ASP A 30 6.13 18.37 20.12
N ALA A 31 6.02 18.85 21.36
CA ALA A 31 5.58 18.05 22.50
C ALA A 31 4.17 17.44 22.34
N ASN A 32 3.36 17.97 21.42
CA ASN A 32 2.01 17.50 21.13
C ASN A 32 1.96 16.50 19.97
N ALA A 33 3.08 16.14 19.35
CA ALA A 33 3.11 15.17 18.26
C ALA A 33 3.05 13.74 18.80
N ASP A 34 2.22 12.91 18.19
CA ASP A 34 2.15 11.49 18.54
C ASP A 34 3.29 10.72 17.87
N VAL A 35 4.30 10.32 18.62
CA VAL A 35 5.38 9.46 18.15
C VAL A 35 4.98 8.01 18.36
N LEU A 36 4.67 7.32 17.26
CA LEU A 36 4.19 5.93 17.30
C LEU A 36 5.33 4.90 17.32
N MET A 37 6.45 5.21 16.67
CA MET A 37 7.64 4.38 16.64
C MET A 37 8.89 5.22 16.89
N THR A 38 9.88 4.62 17.56
CA THR A 38 11.19 5.23 17.74
C THR A 38 12.27 4.41 17.05
N PHE A 39 13.33 5.06 16.66
CA PHE A 39 14.46 4.42 16.01
C PHE A 39 15.41 3.82 17.06
N ILE A 40 15.86 2.60 16.79
CA ILE A 40 16.92 1.93 17.56
C ILE A 40 18.21 2.05 16.76
N PRO A 41 19.29 2.63 17.33
CA PRO A 41 20.57 2.75 16.66
C PRO A 41 21.15 1.40 16.23
N GLU A 42 21.98 1.43 15.21
CA GLU A 42 22.66 0.26 14.71
C GLU A 42 23.48 -0.43 15.82
N PHE A 43 23.44 -1.75 15.80
CA PHE A 43 24.22 -2.58 16.71
C PHE A 43 24.85 -3.75 15.93
N PRO A 44 25.99 -4.30 16.42
CA PRO A 44 26.63 -5.43 15.79
C PRO A 44 25.70 -6.64 15.75
N ILE A 45 25.62 -7.29 14.59
CA ILE A 45 24.85 -8.54 14.39
C ILE A 45 25.77 -9.78 14.40
N TYR A 46 27.06 -9.57 14.45
CA TYR A 46 28.10 -10.61 14.48
C TYR A 46 29.36 -10.07 15.17
N PRO A 47 30.12 -10.89 15.92
CA PRO A 47 29.78 -12.25 16.33
C PRO A 47 28.68 -12.32 17.39
N PRO A 48 28.09 -13.51 17.66
CA PRO A 48 26.93 -13.64 18.56
C PRO A 48 27.12 -13.01 19.94
N GLU A 49 28.33 -13.02 20.48
CA GLU A 49 28.67 -12.44 21.79
C GLU A 49 28.48 -10.93 21.85
N THR A 50 28.48 -10.27 20.69
CA THR A 50 28.29 -8.80 20.58
C THR A 50 26.98 -8.41 19.94
N ALA A 51 26.18 -9.39 19.47
CA ALA A 51 24.94 -9.17 18.71
C ALA A 51 23.77 -8.82 19.64
N TRP A 52 23.80 -7.65 20.24
CA TRP A 52 22.71 -7.14 21.07
C TRP A 52 22.56 -5.64 20.95
N MET A 53 21.32 -5.16 21.12
CA MET A 53 20.99 -3.73 21.10
C MET A 53 21.59 -3.02 22.29
N ARG A 54 22.38 -1.97 22.03
CA ARG A 54 22.97 -1.13 23.08
C ARG A 54 21.93 -0.19 23.69
N GLU A 55 21.07 0.33 22.84
CA GLU A 55 20.03 1.30 23.18
C GLU A 55 18.66 0.77 22.67
N PRO A 56 18.04 -0.17 23.39
CA PRO A 56 16.78 -0.80 22.93
C PRO A 56 15.58 0.14 22.99
N LYS A 57 15.74 1.31 23.61
CA LYS A 57 14.72 2.36 23.69
C LYS A 57 15.40 3.72 23.50
N THR A 58 14.89 4.50 22.57
CA THR A 58 15.34 5.89 22.33
C THR A 58 14.13 6.80 22.19
N ASP A 59 14.39 8.11 22.23
CA ASP A 59 13.41 9.15 21.93
C ASP A 59 13.55 9.66 20.49
N ILE A 60 14.32 8.99 19.64
CA ILE A 60 14.52 9.36 18.24
C ILE A 60 13.25 9.00 17.46
N PRO A 61 12.48 9.97 16.93
CA PRO A 61 11.23 9.69 16.26
C PRO A 61 11.44 8.89 14.97
N GLY A 62 10.69 7.79 14.78
CA GLY A 62 10.72 6.92 13.59
C GLY A 62 9.41 6.93 12.80
N LEU A 63 8.29 7.23 13.46
CA LEU A 63 6.99 7.42 12.85
C LEU A 63 6.19 8.40 13.69
N ILE A 64 5.73 9.48 13.06
CA ILE A 64 5.05 10.59 13.73
C ILE A 64 3.67 10.77 13.11
N LEU A 65 2.68 10.98 13.96
CA LEU A 65 1.29 11.22 13.58
C LEU A 65 0.84 12.62 13.98
N ASN A 66 -0.05 13.17 13.20
CA ASN A 66 -0.79 14.38 13.57
C ASN A 66 -2.18 14.34 12.93
N THR A 67 -3.17 14.83 13.67
CA THR A 67 -4.52 15.08 13.14
C THR A 67 -4.83 16.55 13.29
N LEU A 68 -5.02 17.22 12.17
CA LEU A 68 -5.31 18.66 12.14
C LEU A 68 -6.75 18.94 12.60
N SER A 69 -7.02 20.19 12.95
CA SER A 69 -8.34 20.64 13.42
C SER A 69 -9.47 20.41 12.40
N ASN A 70 -9.14 20.39 11.10
CA ASN A 70 -10.08 20.08 10.01
C ASN A 70 -10.28 18.55 9.82
N GLY A 71 -9.68 17.71 10.67
CA GLY A 71 -9.75 16.25 10.59
C GLY A 71 -8.81 15.61 9.57
N SER A 72 -7.92 16.37 8.92
CA SER A 72 -6.89 15.80 8.04
C SER A 72 -5.86 15.05 8.86
N ARG A 73 -5.50 13.86 8.40
CA ARG A 73 -4.50 12.99 9.05
C ARG A 73 -3.17 13.08 8.33
N ILE A 74 -2.13 13.29 9.08
CA ILE A 74 -0.75 13.40 8.58
C ILE A 74 0.07 12.29 9.23
N VAL A 75 0.85 11.60 8.43
CA VAL A 75 1.89 10.68 8.89
C VAL A 75 3.21 11.16 8.30
N TYR A 76 4.18 11.35 9.17
CA TYR A 76 5.54 11.65 8.75
C TYR A 76 6.49 10.54 9.21
N MET A 77 7.24 10.02 8.27
CA MET A 77 8.22 8.98 8.50
C MET A 77 9.59 9.49 8.10
N PRO A 78 10.47 9.80 9.08
CA PRO A 78 11.81 10.29 8.80
C PRO A 78 12.75 9.21 8.24
N ALA A 79 12.32 7.95 8.32
CA ALA A 79 13.02 6.79 7.79
C ALA A 79 12.52 6.45 6.37
N ASP A 80 13.39 6.11 5.45
CA ASP A 80 13.08 5.79 4.06
C ASP A 80 12.57 4.34 3.86
N ILE A 81 11.56 3.96 4.60
CA ILE A 81 10.95 2.61 4.57
C ILE A 81 10.37 2.28 3.19
N ASP A 82 9.84 3.26 2.47
CA ASP A 82 9.34 3.12 1.11
C ASP A 82 10.45 2.68 0.13
N ARG A 83 11.62 3.31 0.19
CA ARG A 83 12.79 2.90 -0.58
C ARG A 83 13.29 1.52 -0.18
N GLN A 84 13.28 1.20 1.12
CA GLN A 84 13.65 -0.13 1.60
C GLN A 84 12.68 -1.20 1.12
N PHE A 85 11.37 -0.90 1.15
CA PHE A 85 10.35 -1.81 0.60
C PHE A 85 10.55 -2.03 -0.91
N ALA A 86 10.76 -0.96 -1.67
CA ALA A 86 10.98 -1.06 -3.11
C ALA A 86 12.23 -1.89 -3.49
N ARG A 87 13.26 -1.90 -2.64
CA ARG A 87 14.51 -2.64 -2.89
C ARG A 87 14.44 -4.10 -2.44
N TYR A 88 13.87 -4.36 -1.28
CA TYR A 88 14.02 -5.63 -0.59
C TYR A 88 12.70 -6.39 -0.43
N ASN A 89 11.56 -5.75 -0.72
CA ASN A 89 10.23 -6.34 -0.61
C ASN A 89 9.96 -7.01 0.75
N LEU A 90 10.46 -6.43 1.85
CA LEU A 90 10.16 -6.93 3.18
C LEU A 90 8.66 -6.79 3.45
N PRO A 91 7.92 -7.89 3.69
CA PRO A 91 6.46 -7.84 3.85
C PRO A 91 6.00 -6.88 4.94
N ASP A 92 6.74 -6.77 6.02
CA ASP A 92 6.41 -5.88 7.14
C ASP A 92 6.47 -4.40 6.75
N HIS A 93 7.42 -4.01 5.90
CA HIS A 93 7.46 -2.65 5.36
C HIS A 93 6.23 -2.34 4.50
N GLY A 94 5.86 -3.26 3.61
CA GLY A 94 4.65 -3.13 2.79
C GLY A 94 3.36 -3.06 3.62
N ASN A 95 3.26 -3.89 4.67
CA ASN A 95 2.13 -3.88 5.59
C ASN A 95 2.03 -2.56 6.35
N LEU A 96 3.15 -2.03 6.84
CA LEU A 96 3.19 -0.74 7.53
C LEU A 96 2.76 0.40 6.59
N LEU A 97 3.32 0.47 5.38
CA LEU A 97 2.96 1.47 4.38
C LEU A 97 1.48 1.38 4.00
N SER A 98 0.95 0.17 3.80
CA SER A 98 -0.47 -0.05 3.52
C SER A 98 -1.37 0.43 4.67
N ASN A 99 -0.99 0.15 5.91
CA ASN A 99 -1.75 0.60 7.09
C ASN A 99 -1.71 2.13 7.24
N ILE A 100 -0.58 2.77 6.95
CA ILE A 100 -0.44 4.23 6.93
C ILE A 100 -1.41 4.84 5.92
N ILE A 101 -1.42 4.33 4.68
CA ILE A 101 -2.30 4.83 3.61
C ILE A 101 -3.77 4.64 4.01
N LYS A 102 -4.16 3.47 4.49
CA LYS A 102 -5.54 3.21 4.95
C LYS A 102 -5.96 4.14 6.08
N TRP A 103 -5.09 4.33 7.06
CA TRP A 103 -5.40 5.23 8.17
C TRP A 103 -5.55 6.68 7.72
N THR A 104 -4.66 7.20 6.85
CA THR A 104 -4.75 8.58 6.34
C THR A 104 -6.00 8.80 5.49
N LEU A 105 -6.45 7.81 4.74
CA LEU A 105 -7.68 7.82 3.94
C LEU A 105 -8.93 7.43 4.72
N LYS A 106 -8.82 7.21 6.04
CA LYS A 106 -9.96 6.77 6.88
C LYS A 106 -10.62 5.48 6.37
N ASP A 107 -9.81 4.59 5.79
CA ASP A 107 -10.25 3.34 5.13
C ASP A 107 -11.18 3.54 3.90
N GLU A 108 -11.30 4.75 3.39
CA GLU A 108 -12.11 5.09 2.21
C GLU A 108 -11.32 4.96 0.89
N LEU A 109 -10.75 3.78 0.65
CA LEU A 109 -10.06 3.52 -0.61
C LEU A 109 -11.06 3.49 -1.78
N PRO A 110 -10.84 4.26 -2.86
CA PRO A 110 -11.76 4.31 -4.00
C PRO A 110 -11.72 3.05 -4.86
N ILE A 111 -10.71 2.21 -4.67
CA ILE A 111 -10.51 0.97 -5.40
C ILE A 111 -9.93 -0.10 -4.49
N VAL A 112 -10.39 -1.34 -4.68
CA VAL A 112 -9.81 -2.54 -4.08
C VAL A 112 -9.61 -3.56 -5.19
N VAL A 113 -8.37 -4.03 -5.35
CA VAL A 113 -8.00 -5.07 -6.31
C VAL A 113 -7.41 -6.24 -5.54
N SER A 114 -7.86 -7.45 -5.85
CA SER A 114 -7.37 -8.67 -5.22
C SER A 114 -7.26 -9.81 -6.23
N GLY A 115 -6.22 -10.60 -6.10
CA GLY A 115 -5.92 -11.73 -6.98
C GLY A 115 -4.44 -12.09 -6.93
N PRO A 116 -4.03 -13.05 -7.76
CA PRO A 116 -2.62 -13.44 -7.86
C PRO A 116 -1.78 -12.40 -8.61
N GLY A 117 -0.47 -12.48 -8.42
CA GLY A 117 0.52 -11.69 -9.14
C GLY A 117 0.72 -10.29 -8.57
N LEU A 118 1.51 -9.51 -9.30
CA LEU A 118 1.78 -8.11 -9.01
C LEU A 118 1.11 -7.24 -10.09
N ILE A 119 0.04 -6.55 -9.71
CA ILE A 119 -0.73 -5.69 -10.61
C ILE A 119 -0.58 -4.24 -10.16
N ASP A 120 -0.08 -3.39 -11.04
CA ASP A 120 -0.15 -1.94 -10.85
C ASP A 120 -1.52 -1.43 -11.29
N CYS A 121 -2.14 -0.59 -10.45
CA CYS A 121 -3.52 -0.15 -10.59
C CYS A 121 -3.59 1.37 -10.58
N SER A 122 -4.02 1.97 -11.67
CA SER A 122 -4.20 3.43 -11.76
C SER A 122 -5.64 3.77 -12.14
N LEU A 123 -6.37 4.44 -11.24
CA LEU A 123 -7.76 4.84 -11.43
C LEU A 123 -7.86 6.32 -11.81
N TYR A 124 -8.49 6.61 -12.93
CA TYR A 124 -8.71 7.95 -13.44
C TYR A 124 -10.20 8.28 -13.54
N LYS A 125 -10.51 9.56 -13.37
CA LYS A 125 -11.85 10.12 -13.52
C LYS A 125 -11.87 11.04 -14.73
N GLN A 126 -12.91 10.91 -15.53
CA GLN A 126 -13.22 11.81 -16.64
C GLN A 126 -14.72 12.13 -16.61
N PRO A 127 -15.17 13.23 -17.23
CA PRO A 127 -16.60 13.50 -17.33
C PRO A 127 -17.37 12.32 -17.93
N GLY A 128 -18.33 11.77 -17.15
CA GLY A 128 -19.18 10.66 -17.55
C GLY A 128 -18.53 9.27 -17.61
N ARG A 129 -17.28 9.11 -17.12
CA ARG A 129 -16.64 7.80 -17.06
C ARG A 129 -15.51 7.71 -16.06
N MET A 130 -15.26 6.50 -15.58
CA MET A 130 -14.07 6.13 -14.83
C MET A 130 -13.22 5.17 -15.65
N ILE A 131 -11.91 5.29 -15.55
CA ILE A 131 -10.96 4.46 -16.32
C ILE A 131 -9.96 3.85 -15.35
N LEU A 132 -9.90 2.53 -15.31
CA LEU A 132 -8.93 1.78 -14.53
C LEU A 132 -7.91 1.12 -15.45
N HIS A 133 -6.65 1.47 -15.27
CA HIS A 133 -5.53 0.78 -15.89
C HIS A 133 -5.01 -0.29 -14.93
N LEU A 134 -4.80 -1.48 -15.46
CA LEU A 134 -4.23 -2.63 -14.76
C LEU A 134 -3.01 -3.12 -15.56
N VAL A 135 -1.84 -3.03 -14.97
CA VAL A 135 -0.58 -3.47 -15.61
C VAL A 135 -0.02 -4.67 -14.85
N ASN A 136 0.17 -5.76 -15.55
CA ASN A 136 0.73 -6.97 -14.98
C ASN A 136 2.26 -6.88 -14.93
N LEU A 137 2.79 -6.73 -13.72
CA LEU A 137 4.23 -6.66 -13.44
C LEU A 137 4.80 -7.99 -12.93
N THR A 138 4.01 -9.06 -12.91
CA THR A 138 4.39 -10.35 -12.30
C THR A 138 5.63 -10.96 -12.93
N SER A 139 5.81 -10.80 -14.23
CA SER A 139 6.98 -11.31 -14.97
C SER A 139 8.21 -10.41 -14.85
N ALA A 140 8.06 -9.19 -14.35
CA ALA A 140 9.15 -8.24 -14.16
C ALA A 140 9.87 -8.49 -12.83
N ALA A 141 10.46 -9.66 -12.64
CA ALA A 141 11.14 -10.08 -11.40
C ALA A 141 12.25 -9.10 -10.98
N THR A 142 12.86 -8.38 -11.93
CA THR A 142 13.74 -7.24 -11.68
C THR A 142 13.45 -6.14 -12.69
N TRP A 143 13.35 -4.91 -12.25
CA TRP A 143 13.08 -3.76 -13.11
C TRP A 143 14.17 -3.47 -14.17
N ARG A 144 15.26 -4.21 -14.17
CA ARG A 144 16.38 -4.07 -15.11
C ARG A 144 16.52 -5.22 -16.09
N ALA A 145 15.81 -6.33 -15.88
CA ALA A 145 15.85 -7.46 -16.79
C ALA A 145 14.88 -7.23 -17.96
N PRO A 146 15.22 -7.63 -19.19
CA PRO A 146 14.25 -7.65 -20.28
C PRO A 146 13.10 -8.60 -19.93
N LEU A 147 11.88 -8.21 -20.28
CA LEU A 147 10.72 -9.06 -20.16
C LEU A 147 10.69 -10.00 -21.37
N GLU A 148 11.02 -11.26 -21.17
CA GLU A 148 11.07 -12.26 -22.24
C GLU A 148 9.72 -12.92 -22.49
N GLU A 149 8.90 -13.06 -21.43
CA GLU A 149 7.59 -13.72 -21.51
C GLU A 149 6.59 -13.05 -20.57
N TYR A 150 5.35 -12.86 -21.07
CA TYR A 150 4.24 -12.44 -20.24
C TYR A 150 3.59 -13.65 -19.56
N ILE A 151 3.56 -13.66 -18.24
CA ILE A 151 2.84 -14.68 -17.47
C ILE A 151 1.46 -14.12 -17.14
N PRO A 152 0.39 -14.62 -17.80
CA PRO A 152 -0.96 -14.15 -17.50
C PRO A 152 -1.35 -14.44 -16.06
N VAL A 153 -1.97 -13.48 -15.39
CA VAL A 153 -2.44 -13.61 -14.00
C VAL A 153 -3.94 -13.38 -13.90
N GLY A 154 -4.58 -14.13 -13.02
CA GLY A 154 -6.01 -14.08 -12.77
C GLY A 154 -6.49 -15.30 -11.99
N PRO A 155 -7.75 -15.31 -11.57
CA PRO A 155 -8.74 -14.23 -11.70
C PRO A 155 -8.41 -13.03 -10.79
N ILE A 156 -8.69 -11.81 -11.30
CA ILE A 156 -8.53 -10.57 -10.55
C ILE A 156 -9.91 -10.02 -10.20
N LYS A 157 -10.19 -9.91 -8.90
CA LYS A 157 -11.43 -9.32 -8.39
C LYS A 157 -11.20 -7.83 -8.13
N ILE A 158 -12.10 -7.01 -8.64
CA ILE A 158 -12.02 -5.55 -8.60
C ILE A 158 -13.28 -5.01 -7.97
N LYS A 159 -13.11 -4.01 -7.09
CA LYS A 159 -14.20 -3.25 -6.50
C LYS A 159 -13.84 -1.77 -6.61
N ILE A 160 -14.71 -0.98 -7.26
CA ILE A 160 -14.50 0.45 -7.51
C ILE A 160 -15.67 1.24 -6.92
N LYS A 161 -15.36 2.30 -6.15
CA LYS A 161 -16.36 3.27 -5.70
C LYS A 161 -16.75 4.13 -6.87
N LEU A 162 -18.03 4.09 -7.24
CA LEU A 162 -18.55 4.84 -8.38
C LEU A 162 -18.66 6.32 -8.04
N GLU A 163 -18.38 7.16 -9.02
CA GLU A 163 -18.71 8.58 -8.99
C GLU A 163 -20.19 8.78 -9.36
N ASP A 164 -20.74 9.94 -8.98
CA ASP A 164 -22.08 10.33 -9.36
C ASP A 164 -22.27 10.24 -10.87
N HIS A 165 -23.42 9.73 -11.29
CA HIS A 165 -23.81 9.53 -12.70
C HIS A 165 -23.08 8.38 -13.44
N ILE A 166 -22.25 7.59 -12.79
CA ILE A 166 -21.67 6.38 -13.36
C ILE A 166 -22.50 5.18 -12.94
N GLN A 167 -23.05 4.43 -13.90
CA GLN A 167 -23.86 3.25 -13.61
C GLN A 167 -23.01 2.05 -13.22
N GLY A 168 -21.91 1.82 -13.93
CA GLY A 168 -20.89 0.84 -13.60
C GLY A 168 -21.32 -0.63 -13.69
N GLU A 169 -22.50 -0.94 -14.25
CA GLU A 169 -23.03 -2.31 -14.39
C GLU A 169 -22.37 -3.13 -15.49
N TYR A 170 -21.84 -2.44 -16.50
CA TYR A 170 -21.28 -3.08 -17.69
C TYR A 170 -19.89 -2.57 -18.03
N PRO A 171 -18.87 -2.89 -17.21
CA PRO A 171 -17.49 -2.50 -17.50
C PRO A 171 -17.05 -3.02 -18.87
N THR A 172 -16.40 -2.14 -19.63
CA THR A 172 -15.81 -2.49 -20.93
C THR A 172 -14.30 -2.60 -20.79
N LEU A 173 -13.75 -3.72 -21.21
CA LEU A 173 -12.34 -4.02 -21.25
C LEU A 173 -11.80 -3.69 -22.63
N LEU A 174 -10.98 -2.66 -22.74
CA LEU A 174 -10.57 -2.12 -24.03
C LEU A 174 -9.50 -2.97 -24.74
N VAL A 175 -8.63 -3.64 -23.98
CA VAL A 175 -7.55 -4.44 -24.57
C VAL A 175 -8.06 -5.79 -25.03
N SER A 176 -8.81 -6.49 -24.18
CA SER A 176 -9.42 -7.77 -24.56
C SER A 176 -10.69 -7.62 -25.41
N GLY A 177 -11.24 -6.42 -25.53
CA GLY A 177 -12.48 -6.15 -26.26
C GLY A 177 -13.75 -6.73 -25.62
N GLN A 178 -13.68 -7.13 -24.36
CA GLN A 178 -14.79 -7.76 -23.65
C GLN A 178 -15.66 -6.72 -22.95
N ARG A 179 -16.94 -7.04 -22.82
CA ARG A 179 -17.87 -6.35 -21.93
C ARG A 179 -18.33 -7.34 -20.88
N ILE A 180 -18.15 -6.99 -19.62
CA ILE A 180 -18.48 -7.88 -18.49
C ILE A 180 -19.65 -7.32 -17.69
N ILE A 181 -20.26 -8.15 -16.87
CA ILE A 181 -21.33 -7.75 -15.95
C ILE A 181 -20.71 -7.53 -14.58
N ALA A 182 -21.01 -6.40 -13.96
CA ALA A 182 -20.64 -6.07 -12.60
C ALA A 182 -21.86 -6.10 -11.69
N ASP A 183 -21.64 -6.45 -10.43
CA ASP A 183 -22.58 -6.26 -9.35
C ASP A 183 -22.42 -4.83 -8.80
N VAL A 184 -23.53 -4.06 -8.81
CA VAL A 184 -23.54 -2.67 -8.34
C VAL A 184 -24.37 -2.57 -7.07
N GLU A 185 -23.70 -2.35 -5.96
CA GLU A 185 -24.35 -2.20 -4.65
C GLU A 185 -23.76 -1.04 -3.85
N LYS A 186 -24.63 -0.16 -3.32
CA LYS A 186 -24.26 0.96 -2.43
C LYS A 186 -23.17 1.86 -3.01
N GLY A 187 -23.24 2.16 -4.31
CA GLY A 187 -22.26 3.00 -4.99
C GLY A 187 -20.91 2.33 -5.29
N TRP A 188 -20.87 1.00 -5.26
CA TRP A 188 -19.71 0.23 -5.64
C TRP A 188 -20.03 -0.69 -6.81
N SER A 189 -19.13 -0.72 -7.80
CA SER A 189 -19.16 -1.72 -8.88
C SER A 189 -18.13 -2.81 -8.56
N THR A 190 -18.58 -4.07 -8.52
CA THR A 190 -17.75 -5.25 -8.24
C THR A 190 -17.79 -6.21 -9.40
N PHE A 191 -16.64 -6.57 -9.94
CA PHE A 191 -16.51 -7.48 -11.08
C PHE A 191 -15.20 -8.27 -11.01
N GLN A 192 -15.07 -9.24 -11.92
CA GLN A 192 -13.90 -10.09 -12.03
C GLN A 192 -13.37 -10.14 -13.46
N ILE A 193 -12.07 -9.99 -13.62
CA ILE A 193 -11.36 -10.22 -14.88
C ILE A 193 -10.69 -11.58 -14.78
N THR A 194 -10.95 -12.44 -15.76
CA THR A 194 -10.48 -13.83 -15.75
C THR A 194 -8.96 -13.91 -15.82
N SER A 195 -8.36 -13.09 -16.67
CA SER A 195 -6.90 -13.10 -16.87
C SER A 195 -6.42 -11.77 -17.45
N ILE A 196 -5.24 -11.32 -17.02
CA ILE A 196 -4.51 -10.18 -17.57
C ILE A 196 -3.15 -10.68 -18.04
N ALA A 197 -2.86 -10.60 -19.34
CA ALA A 197 -1.55 -11.00 -19.89
C ALA A 197 -0.49 -9.93 -19.59
N ASN A 198 -0.57 -8.79 -20.23
CA ASN A 198 0.34 -7.66 -20.02
C ASN A 198 -0.36 -6.46 -19.36
N HIS A 199 -1.48 -6.03 -19.89
CA HIS A 199 -2.30 -4.96 -19.31
C HIS A 199 -3.75 -5.09 -19.71
N GLU A 200 -4.63 -4.42 -18.99
CA GLU A 200 -6.03 -4.22 -19.33
C GLU A 200 -6.46 -2.80 -18.96
N VAL A 201 -7.40 -2.26 -19.71
CA VAL A 201 -8.01 -0.96 -19.46
C VAL A 201 -9.51 -1.14 -19.31
N VAL A 202 -10.02 -0.83 -18.14
CA VAL A 202 -11.45 -0.97 -17.82
C VAL A 202 -12.11 0.39 -17.85
N VAL A 203 -13.20 0.52 -18.59
CA VAL A 203 -14.03 1.74 -18.65
C VAL A 203 -15.38 1.46 -18.02
N LEU A 204 -15.77 2.30 -17.06
CA LEU A 204 -17.10 2.34 -16.45
C LEU A 204 -17.80 3.65 -16.88
N THR A 205 -19.04 3.53 -17.33
CA THR A 205 -19.89 4.65 -17.78
C THR A 205 -21.22 4.64 -17.05
#